data_c9cfd6638e1b93df957532934501d32d
#
_entry.id   c9cfd6638e1b93df957532934501d32d
#
_cell.length_a   1.000
_cell.length_b   1.000
_cell.length_c   1.000
_cell.angle_alpha   90.00
_cell.angle_beta   90.00
_cell.angle_gamma   90.00
#
_symmetry.space_group_name_H-M   'P 1'
#
loop_
_entity.id
_entity.type
_entity.pdbx_description
1 polymer ?
#
loop_
_entity_poly.entity_id
_entity_poly.type
_entity_poly.pdbx_seq_one_letter_code
_entity_poly.pdbx_strand_id
1 'polypeptide(L)'
;YMQYGNGRIVSHFFVMLFLTAPKIIFDVLNAFLFVFFIAFVLRITASKKSFSILLFFAVPTLFWLYMPAYGQVFLWLTGCINYMWSYLFALLFLNIYISLLRGKSLLDKKWKLISFCLFTFLFGNYSENVSFSVIFTGFLLMCVTMYQHKTIRKYLSYVFPIICGAAGYLVLLLSPSGSAKFSDNPVSY
;
A
#
# COMPACT_ATOMS: atom_id res chain seq x y z
N TYR A 1 6.55 -13.01 -19.76
CA TYR A 1 6.74 -12.62 -18.35
C TYR A 1 5.60 -13.11 -17.44
N MET A 2 4.34 -13.01 -17.90
CA MET A 2 3.16 -13.49 -17.15
C MET A 2 3.17 -15.00 -16.88
N GLN A 3 3.85 -15.80 -17.70
CA GLN A 3 3.95 -17.25 -17.49
C GLN A 3 4.95 -17.66 -16.40
N TYR A 4 5.99 -16.86 -16.16
CA TYR A 4 7.08 -17.17 -15.23
C TYR A 4 7.30 -16.14 -14.13
N GLY A 5 6.54 -15.05 -14.11
CA GLY A 5 6.64 -13.97 -13.13
C GLY A 5 5.72 -14.16 -11.93
N ASN A 6 5.85 -13.28 -10.94
CA ASN A 6 5.07 -13.35 -9.68
C ASN A 6 3.63 -12.81 -9.78
N GLY A 7 3.07 -12.54 -10.96
CA GLY A 7 1.73 -11.97 -11.14
C GLY A 7 1.55 -10.50 -10.70
N ARG A 8 2.57 -9.91 -10.10
CA ARG A 8 2.57 -8.51 -9.58
C ARG A 8 2.81 -7.53 -10.72
N ILE A 9 1.78 -7.28 -11.55
CA ILE A 9 1.92 -6.48 -12.77
C ILE A 9 2.39 -5.06 -12.45
N VAL A 10 1.79 -4.42 -11.43
CA VAL A 10 2.05 -3.01 -11.11
C VAL A 10 3.48 -2.81 -10.56
N SER A 11 3.92 -3.62 -9.60
CA SER A 11 5.28 -3.48 -9.07
C SER A 11 6.34 -3.79 -10.12
N HIS A 12 6.11 -4.80 -10.96
CA HIS A 12 7.02 -5.12 -12.05
C HIS A 12 7.06 -4.06 -13.15
N PHE A 13 5.94 -3.42 -13.44
CA PHE A 13 5.93 -2.26 -14.33
C PHE A 13 6.89 -1.16 -13.85
N PHE A 14 6.84 -0.81 -12.56
CA PHE A 14 7.77 0.16 -11.99
C PHE A 14 9.22 -0.33 -12.02
N VAL A 15 9.48 -1.60 -11.70
CA VAL A 15 10.82 -2.17 -11.79
C VAL A 15 11.38 -2.05 -13.21
N MET A 16 10.62 -2.45 -14.22
CA MET A 16 11.05 -2.35 -15.63
C MET A 16 11.26 -0.90 -16.06
N LEU A 17 10.37 0.00 -15.66
CA LEU A 17 10.50 1.43 -15.95
C LEU A 17 11.81 2.01 -15.42
N PHE A 18 12.17 1.70 -14.17
CA PHE A 18 13.39 2.25 -13.56
C PHE A 18 14.68 1.49 -13.93
N LEU A 19 14.57 0.24 -14.40
CA LEU A 19 15.73 -0.46 -14.97
C LEU A 19 16.14 0.12 -16.34
N THR A 20 15.20 0.71 -17.08
CA THR A 20 15.48 1.36 -18.38
C THR A 20 15.83 2.84 -18.24
N ALA A 21 15.51 3.46 -17.11
CA ALA A 21 15.79 4.86 -16.82
C ALA A 21 17.19 5.06 -16.21
N PRO A 22 17.80 6.26 -16.31
CA PRO A 22 19.03 6.58 -15.59
C PRO A 22 18.83 6.37 -14.07
N LYS A 23 19.79 5.67 -13.44
CA LYS A 23 19.73 5.32 -12.01
C LYS A 23 19.43 6.52 -11.10
N ILE A 24 19.99 7.69 -11.43
CA ILE A 24 19.82 8.90 -10.63
C ILE A 24 18.34 9.30 -10.48
N ILE A 25 17.51 9.04 -11.49
CA ILE A 25 16.07 9.35 -11.44
C ILE A 25 15.39 8.50 -10.37
N PHE A 26 15.72 7.21 -10.35
CA PHE A 26 15.21 6.30 -9.31
C PHE A 26 15.72 6.71 -7.93
N ASP A 27 17.00 6.95 -7.77
CA ASP A 27 17.63 7.26 -6.47
C ASP A 27 17.02 8.53 -5.86
N VAL A 28 16.84 9.59 -6.66
CA VAL A 28 16.21 10.85 -6.20
C VAL A 28 14.74 10.63 -5.83
N LEU A 29 13.97 9.96 -6.69
CA LEU A 29 12.56 9.68 -6.40
C LEU A 29 12.41 8.80 -5.16
N ASN A 30 13.24 7.76 -5.04
CA ASN A 30 13.20 6.85 -3.89
C ASN A 30 13.54 7.57 -2.58
N ALA A 31 14.50 8.48 -2.59
CA ALA A 31 14.83 9.32 -1.44
C ALA A 31 13.65 10.21 -1.02
N PHE A 32 12.97 10.86 -1.98
CA PHE A 32 11.75 11.63 -1.69
C PHE A 32 10.63 10.76 -1.11
N LEU A 33 10.39 9.59 -1.68
CA LEU A 33 9.36 8.67 -1.20
C LEU A 33 9.71 8.12 0.19
N PHE A 34 10.99 7.90 0.51
CA PHE A 34 11.43 7.50 1.83
C PHE A 34 11.16 8.60 2.87
N VAL A 35 11.55 9.85 2.58
CA VAL A 35 11.26 11.01 3.45
C VAL A 35 9.76 11.16 3.66
N PHE A 36 8.97 11.05 2.58
CA PHE A 36 7.51 11.12 2.65
C PHE A 36 6.93 9.96 3.48
N PHE A 37 7.46 8.75 3.32
CA PHE A 37 7.06 7.58 4.10
C PHE A 37 7.27 7.83 5.61
N ILE A 38 8.45 8.29 6.03
CA ILE A 38 8.74 8.61 7.43
C ILE A 38 7.82 9.72 7.96
N ALA A 39 7.67 10.81 7.20
CA ALA A 39 6.79 11.91 7.58
C ALA A 39 5.33 11.44 7.72
N PHE A 40 4.89 10.55 6.86
CA PHE A 40 3.53 10.02 6.87
C PHE A 40 3.29 9.04 8.04
N VAL A 41 4.26 8.18 8.35
CA VAL A 41 4.23 7.32 9.55
C VAL A 41 4.08 8.20 10.79
N LEU A 42 4.92 9.21 10.95
CA LEU A 42 4.87 10.13 12.08
C LEU A 42 3.54 10.88 12.16
N ARG A 43 2.98 11.30 11.03
CA ARG A 43 1.68 11.98 10.99
C ARG A 43 0.53 11.10 11.46
N ILE A 44 0.57 9.80 11.16
CA ILE A 44 -0.48 8.86 11.57
C ILE A 44 -0.34 8.48 13.04
N THR A 45 0.89 8.30 13.53
CA THR A 45 1.19 7.80 14.87
C THR A 45 1.28 8.89 15.92
N ALA A 46 1.87 10.04 15.57
CA ALA A 46 2.03 11.15 16.51
C ALA A 46 0.75 11.96 16.71
N SER A 47 0.48 12.34 17.96
CA SER A 47 -0.54 13.37 18.24
C SER A 47 -0.12 14.70 17.61
N LYS A 48 -1.10 15.52 17.18
CA LYS A 48 -0.87 16.81 16.50
C LYS A 48 0.14 17.76 17.19
N LYS A 49 0.40 17.57 18.49
CA LYS A 49 1.32 18.39 19.27
C LYS A 49 2.77 17.86 19.33
N SER A 50 3.07 16.68 18.78
CA SER A 50 4.33 15.96 18.98
C SER A 50 5.15 15.71 17.72
N PHE A 51 4.97 16.49 16.65
CA PHE A 51 5.93 16.42 15.55
C PHE A 51 7.25 17.02 16.01
N SER A 52 8.16 16.16 16.44
CA SER A 52 9.51 16.55 16.83
C SER A 52 10.49 16.18 15.72
N ILE A 53 11.38 17.10 15.38
CA ILE A 53 12.49 16.84 14.47
C ILE A 53 13.35 15.68 14.94
N LEU A 54 13.45 15.49 16.27
CA LEU A 54 14.13 14.35 16.87
C LEU A 54 13.49 13.01 16.45
N LEU A 55 12.16 12.91 16.48
CA LEU A 55 11.44 11.71 16.04
C LEU A 55 11.61 11.46 14.55
N PHE A 56 11.69 12.53 13.75
CA PHE A 56 11.91 12.40 12.31
C PHE A 56 13.24 11.74 11.98
N PHE A 57 14.29 11.99 12.74
CA PHE A 57 15.58 11.33 12.57
C PHE A 57 15.67 10.00 13.35
N ALA A 58 15.01 9.88 14.50
CA ALA A 58 15.06 8.66 15.30
C ALA A 58 14.42 7.46 14.58
N VAL A 59 13.28 7.66 13.89
CA VAL A 59 12.56 6.56 13.21
C VAL A 59 13.40 5.90 12.12
N PRO A 60 13.99 6.62 11.14
CA PRO A 60 14.85 5.99 10.14
C PRO A 60 16.14 5.40 10.74
N THR A 61 16.68 5.99 11.81
CA THR A 61 17.82 5.43 12.55
C THR A 61 17.46 4.09 13.19
N LEU A 62 16.28 3.99 13.81
CA LEU A 62 15.79 2.72 14.37
C LEU A 62 15.55 1.69 13.27
N PHE A 63 15.00 2.06 12.13
CA PHE A 63 14.89 1.14 11.00
C PHE A 63 16.25 0.64 10.53
N TRP A 64 17.24 1.53 10.45
CA TRP A 64 18.59 1.15 10.03
C TRP A 64 19.26 0.19 11.03
N LEU A 65 19.09 0.43 12.35
CA LEU A 65 19.71 -0.38 13.40
C LEU A 65 19.04 -1.73 13.60
N TYR A 66 17.72 -1.79 13.54
CA TYR A 66 16.95 -2.95 13.98
C TYR A 66 16.28 -3.73 12.84
N MET A 67 16.20 -3.17 11.64
CA MET A 67 15.52 -3.86 10.55
C MET A 67 16.50 -4.78 9.81
N PRO A 68 16.29 -6.10 9.86
CA PRO A 68 17.06 -7.03 9.05
C PRO A 68 16.89 -6.67 7.56
N ALA A 69 17.98 -6.72 6.80
CA ALA A 69 17.94 -6.42 5.36
C ALA A 69 17.49 -5.00 4.99
N TYR A 70 17.80 -4.00 5.83
CA TYR A 70 17.47 -2.58 5.56
C TYR A 70 17.82 -2.15 4.14
N GLY A 71 19.04 -2.48 3.66
CA GLY A 71 19.49 -2.14 2.32
C GLY A 71 18.61 -2.75 1.21
N GLN A 72 18.11 -3.96 1.43
CA GLN A 72 17.21 -4.62 0.47
C GLN A 72 15.84 -3.97 0.42
N VAL A 73 15.34 -3.49 1.56
CA VAL A 73 13.98 -2.90 1.66
C VAL A 73 13.95 -1.44 1.22
N PHE A 74 15.00 -0.66 1.50
CA PHE A 74 14.98 0.80 1.30
C PHE A 74 15.92 1.31 0.20
N LEU A 75 16.96 0.56 -0.17
CA LEU A 75 17.99 1.03 -1.12
C LEU A 75 18.02 0.24 -2.42
N TRP A 76 17.74 -1.05 -2.39
CA TRP A 76 17.77 -1.87 -3.60
C TRP A 76 16.51 -1.64 -4.43
N LEU A 77 16.67 -1.29 -5.73
CA LEU A 77 15.59 -0.89 -6.64
C LEU A 77 14.39 -1.84 -6.58
N THR A 78 14.61 -3.12 -6.85
CA THR A 78 13.53 -4.11 -6.85
C THR A 78 12.92 -4.29 -5.45
N GLY A 79 13.77 -4.25 -4.42
CA GLY A 79 13.34 -4.41 -3.04
C GLY A 79 12.50 -3.24 -2.55
N CYS A 80 12.96 -1.99 -2.74
CA CYS A 80 12.21 -0.84 -2.25
C CYS A 80 10.88 -0.65 -3.01
N ILE A 81 10.82 -0.93 -4.31
CA ILE A 81 9.54 -0.93 -5.03
C ILE A 81 8.59 -1.99 -4.44
N ASN A 82 9.06 -3.23 -4.20
CA ASN A 82 8.19 -4.28 -3.69
C ASN A 82 7.80 -4.12 -2.22
N TYR A 83 8.66 -3.52 -1.37
CA TYR A 83 8.44 -3.42 0.08
C TYR A 83 8.10 -2.00 0.51
N MET A 84 9.04 -1.06 0.45
CA MET A 84 8.85 0.30 0.98
C MET A 84 7.70 1.04 0.29
N TRP A 85 7.63 0.99 -1.05
CA TRP A 85 6.54 1.62 -1.81
C TRP A 85 5.19 0.94 -1.53
N SER A 86 5.20 -0.39 -1.39
CA SER A 86 4.00 -1.14 -1.03
C SER A 86 3.43 -0.68 0.32
N TYR A 87 4.28 -0.52 1.34
CA TYR A 87 3.86 -0.01 2.64
C TYR A 87 3.44 1.46 2.59
N LEU A 88 4.09 2.29 1.78
CA LEU A 88 3.65 3.68 1.58
C LEU A 88 2.23 3.73 1.00
N PHE A 89 1.96 2.94 -0.04
CA PHE A 89 0.61 2.86 -0.63
C PHE A 89 -0.42 2.28 0.35
N ALA A 90 -0.02 1.29 1.15
CA ALA A 90 -0.82 0.76 2.24
C ALA A 90 -1.22 1.85 3.25
N LEU A 91 -0.27 2.66 3.68
CA LEU A 91 -0.54 3.78 4.61
C LEU A 91 -1.46 4.83 3.99
N LEU A 92 -1.29 5.17 2.70
CA LEU A 92 -2.18 6.07 1.99
C LEU A 92 -3.62 5.53 1.95
N PHE A 93 -3.78 4.24 1.66
CA PHE A 93 -5.07 3.58 1.68
C PHE A 93 -5.70 3.62 3.08
N LEU A 94 -4.98 3.16 4.11
CA LEU A 94 -5.48 3.10 5.49
C LEU A 94 -5.80 4.48 6.05
N ASN A 95 -5.05 5.52 5.69
CA ASN A 95 -5.31 6.88 6.14
C ASN A 95 -6.71 7.37 5.76
N ILE A 96 -7.24 6.95 4.61
CA ILE A 96 -8.61 7.29 4.20
C ILE A 96 -9.63 6.69 5.17
N TYR A 97 -9.51 5.41 5.51
CA TYR A 97 -10.42 4.71 6.41
C TYR A 97 -10.25 5.12 7.88
N ILE A 98 -9.02 5.38 8.33
CA ILE A 98 -8.75 5.95 9.67
C ILE A 98 -9.34 7.36 9.79
N SER A 99 -9.25 8.17 8.74
CA SER A 99 -9.86 9.49 8.72
C SER A 99 -11.39 9.40 8.77
N LEU A 100 -11.96 8.44 8.05
CA LEU A 100 -13.38 8.16 8.04
C LEU A 100 -13.87 7.75 9.44
N LEU A 101 -13.15 6.85 10.12
CA LEU A 101 -13.43 6.44 11.49
C LEU A 101 -13.43 7.63 12.47
N ARG A 102 -12.56 8.63 12.22
CA ARG A 102 -12.50 9.90 12.98
C ARG A 102 -13.58 10.91 12.56
N GLY A 103 -14.57 10.49 11.76
CA GLY A 103 -15.68 11.33 11.27
C GLY A 103 -15.30 12.31 10.15
N LYS A 104 -14.10 12.20 9.56
CA LYS A 104 -13.63 13.06 8.47
C LYS A 104 -13.81 12.35 7.14
N SER A 105 -14.65 12.90 6.26
CA SER A 105 -14.75 12.45 4.89
C SER A 105 -13.66 13.09 4.03
N LEU A 106 -12.86 12.27 3.34
CA LEU A 106 -11.81 12.73 2.42
C LEU A 106 -12.20 12.53 0.94
N LEU A 107 -13.24 11.72 0.68
CA LEU A 107 -13.71 11.37 -0.67
C LEU A 107 -15.05 12.06 -1.02
N ASP A 108 -15.25 13.31 -0.59
CA ASP A 108 -16.51 14.04 -0.79
C ASP A 108 -16.80 14.39 -2.26
N LYS A 109 -15.75 14.53 -3.07
CA LYS A 109 -15.87 14.87 -4.49
C LYS A 109 -15.79 13.60 -5.33
N LYS A 110 -16.65 13.47 -6.36
CA LYS A 110 -16.70 12.32 -7.27
C LYS A 110 -15.32 11.98 -7.89
N TRP A 111 -14.58 12.99 -8.31
CA TRP A 111 -13.25 12.76 -8.90
C TRP A 111 -12.25 12.15 -7.89
N LYS A 112 -12.31 12.54 -6.60
CA LYS A 112 -11.47 11.93 -5.56
C LYS A 112 -11.83 10.46 -5.34
N LEU A 113 -13.12 10.14 -5.34
CA LEU A 113 -13.59 8.78 -5.23
C LEU A 113 -13.10 7.93 -6.42
N ILE A 114 -13.27 8.43 -7.64
CA ILE A 114 -12.84 7.73 -8.87
C ILE A 114 -11.32 7.52 -8.86
N SER A 115 -10.53 8.57 -8.55
CA SER A 115 -9.07 8.46 -8.46
C SER A 115 -8.64 7.48 -7.38
N PHE A 116 -9.36 7.43 -6.26
CA PHE A 116 -9.07 6.49 -5.19
C PHE A 116 -9.47 5.07 -5.55
N CYS A 117 -10.57 4.85 -6.28
CA CYS A 117 -10.94 3.54 -6.83
C CYS A 117 -9.87 3.01 -7.80
N LEU A 118 -9.37 3.87 -8.70
CA LEU A 118 -8.28 3.50 -9.59
C LEU A 118 -7.00 3.15 -8.82
N PHE A 119 -6.63 3.99 -7.85
CA PHE A 119 -5.49 3.72 -6.97
C PHE A 119 -5.62 2.38 -6.24
N THR A 120 -6.79 2.09 -5.65
CA THR A 120 -7.00 0.85 -4.91
C THR A 120 -7.01 -0.38 -5.80
N PHE A 121 -7.50 -0.28 -7.04
CA PHE A 121 -7.41 -1.34 -8.03
C PHE A 121 -5.94 -1.68 -8.36
N LEU A 122 -5.12 -0.66 -8.65
CA LEU A 122 -3.69 -0.83 -8.90
C LEU A 122 -2.96 -1.37 -7.68
N PHE A 123 -3.27 -0.86 -6.49
CA PHE A 123 -2.71 -1.32 -5.23
C PHE A 123 -3.09 -2.78 -4.94
N GLY A 124 -4.31 -3.21 -5.26
CA GLY A 124 -4.73 -4.61 -5.13
C GLY A 124 -3.82 -5.57 -5.89
N ASN A 125 -3.38 -5.18 -7.09
CA ASN A 125 -2.45 -5.97 -7.92
C ASN A 125 -0.96 -5.74 -7.58
N TYR A 126 -0.64 -5.03 -6.50
CA TYR A 126 0.73 -4.63 -6.20
C TYR A 126 1.52 -5.71 -5.48
N SER A 127 0.96 -6.29 -4.42
CA SER A 127 1.63 -7.27 -3.54
C SER A 127 0.62 -8.24 -2.94
N GLU A 128 0.91 -9.54 -2.99
CA GLU A 128 0.02 -10.59 -2.51
C GLU A 128 -0.35 -10.40 -1.03
N ASN A 129 0.67 -10.29 -0.16
CA ASN A 129 0.47 -10.26 1.28
C ASN A 129 -0.02 -8.90 1.78
N VAL A 130 0.62 -7.81 1.30
CA VAL A 130 0.32 -6.46 1.78
C VAL A 130 -1.06 -6.01 1.31
N SER A 131 -1.39 -6.22 0.02
CA SER A 131 -2.66 -5.78 -0.55
C SER A 131 -3.85 -6.45 0.12
N PHE A 132 -3.80 -7.78 0.30
CA PHE A 132 -4.86 -8.51 0.99
C PHE A 132 -5.08 -8.00 2.42
N SER A 133 -4.01 -7.96 3.21
CA SER A 133 -4.09 -7.56 4.62
C SER A 133 -4.63 -6.14 4.79
N VAL A 134 -4.24 -5.23 3.90
CA VAL A 134 -4.63 -3.82 3.97
C VAL A 134 -6.07 -3.60 3.51
N ILE A 135 -6.49 -4.26 2.41
CA ILE A 135 -7.89 -4.22 1.93
C ILE A 135 -8.82 -4.78 2.99
N PHE A 136 -8.45 -5.91 3.60
CA PHE A 136 -9.22 -6.52 4.69
C PHE A 136 -9.31 -5.60 5.91
N THR A 137 -8.19 -4.98 6.32
CA THR A 137 -8.18 -3.99 7.40
C THR A 137 -9.06 -2.78 7.08
N GLY A 138 -9.03 -2.27 5.85
CA GLY A 138 -9.91 -1.19 5.40
C GLY A 138 -11.39 -1.58 5.47
N PHE A 139 -11.72 -2.81 5.12
CA PHE A 139 -13.09 -3.35 5.27
C PHE A 139 -13.52 -3.39 6.73
N LEU A 140 -12.67 -3.89 7.64
CA LEU A 140 -12.98 -3.89 9.08
C LEU A 140 -13.17 -2.48 9.64
N LEU A 141 -12.28 -1.54 9.29
CA LEU A 141 -12.41 -0.13 9.71
C LEU A 141 -13.70 0.49 9.20
N MET A 142 -14.13 0.16 7.99
CA MET A 142 -15.39 0.62 7.43
C MET A 142 -16.57 0.02 8.20
N CYS A 143 -16.57 -1.28 8.53
CA CYS A 143 -17.60 -1.92 9.33
C CYS A 143 -17.72 -1.27 10.71
N VAL A 144 -16.60 -1.01 11.38
CA VAL A 144 -16.57 -0.31 12.69
C VAL A 144 -17.15 1.10 12.55
N THR A 145 -16.78 1.83 11.48
CA THR A 145 -17.30 3.18 11.23
C THR A 145 -18.82 3.18 11.05
N MET A 146 -19.34 2.24 10.26
CA MET A 146 -20.77 2.10 10.02
C MET A 146 -21.52 1.77 11.33
N TYR A 147 -20.95 0.91 12.16
CA TYR A 147 -21.51 0.57 13.47
C TYR A 147 -21.56 1.78 14.42
N GLN A 148 -20.46 2.53 14.52
CA GLN A 148 -20.35 3.69 15.40
C GLN A 148 -21.30 4.84 15.02
N HIS A 149 -21.38 5.14 13.72
CA HIS A 149 -22.12 6.32 13.25
C HIS A 149 -23.57 6.05 12.86
N LYS A 150 -24.04 4.80 12.88
CA LYS A 150 -25.42 4.37 12.55
C LYS A 150 -25.98 4.91 11.23
N THR A 151 -25.12 5.42 10.33
CA THR A 151 -25.50 6.09 9.09
C THR A 151 -24.89 5.37 7.90
N ILE A 152 -25.51 4.28 7.44
CA ILE A 152 -25.00 3.43 6.35
C ILE A 152 -24.89 4.21 5.03
N ARG A 153 -25.92 4.99 4.69
CA ARG A 153 -26.04 5.65 3.37
C ARG A 153 -24.88 6.59 3.04
N LYS A 154 -24.38 7.32 4.04
CA LYS A 154 -23.26 8.28 3.87
C LYS A 154 -21.93 7.58 3.56
N TYR A 155 -21.74 6.38 4.08
CA TYR A 155 -20.48 5.64 4.00
C TYR A 155 -20.45 4.60 2.88
N LEU A 156 -21.60 4.39 2.21
CA LEU A 156 -21.71 3.39 1.12
C LEU A 156 -20.73 3.63 -0.03
N SER A 157 -20.42 4.89 -0.33
CA SER A 157 -19.44 5.24 -1.37
C SER A 157 -18.02 4.72 -1.08
N TYR A 158 -17.67 4.48 0.20
CA TYR A 158 -16.37 3.95 0.60
C TYR A 158 -16.23 2.43 0.41
N VAL A 159 -17.35 1.74 0.08
CA VAL A 159 -17.33 0.33 -0.31
C VAL A 159 -16.68 0.15 -1.68
N PHE A 160 -16.91 1.10 -2.62
CA PHE A 160 -16.40 0.98 -3.99
C PHE A 160 -14.87 0.83 -4.05
N PRO A 161 -14.05 1.63 -3.35
CA PRO A 161 -12.60 1.43 -3.34
C PRO A 161 -12.17 0.05 -2.82
N ILE A 162 -12.89 -0.52 -1.83
CA ILE A 162 -12.60 -1.87 -1.31
C ILE A 162 -12.89 -2.91 -2.40
N ILE A 163 -14.03 -2.79 -3.09
CA ILE A 163 -14.38 -3.69 -4.22
C ILE A 163 -13.35 -3.57 -5.34
N CYS A 164 -12.94 -2.34 -5.71
CA CYS A 164 -11.90 -2.12 -6.71
C CYS A 164 -10.56 -2.76 -6.29
N GLY A 165 -10.17 -2.60 -5.02
CA GLY A 165 -8.97 -3.22 -4.48
C GLY A 165 -9.04 -4.74 -4.52
N ALA A 166 -10.17 -5.32 -4.11
CA ALA A 166 -10.42 -6.76 -4.18
C ALA A 166 -10.38 -7.27 -5.63
N ALA A 167 -10.96 -6.53 -6.58
CA ALA A 167 -10.88 -6.87 -8.00
C ALA A 167 -9.43 -6.86 -8.52
N GLY A 168 -8.63 -5.84 -8.16
CA GLY A 168 -7.19 -5.80 -8.48
C GLY A 168 -6.42 -6.97 -7.89
N TYR A 169 -6.75 -7.36 -6.66
CA TYR A 169 -6.16 -8.51 -5.99
C TYR A 169 -6.55 -9.84 -6.67
N LEU A 170 -7.81 -9.98 -7.12
CA LEU A 170 -8.24 -11.14 -7.88
C LEU A 170 -7.49 -11.27 -9.22
N VAL A 171 -7.24 -10.16 -9.91
CA VAL A 171 -6.41 -10.15 -11.13
C VAL A 171 -5.01 -10.68 -10.84
N LEU A 172 -4.42 -10.34 -9.67
CA LEU A 172 -3.12 -10.87 -9.25
C LEU A 172 -3.18 -12.38 -9.01
N LEU A 173 -4.20 -12.88 -8.29
CA LEU A 173 -4.35 -14.30 -7.96
C LEU A 173 -4.63 -15.16 -9.20
N LEU A 174 -5.47 -14.67 -10.11
CA LEU A 174 -5.86 -15.38 -11.33
C LEU A 174 -4.80 -15.29 -12.45
N SER A 175 -3.69 -14.56 -12.21
CA SER A 175 -2.59 -14.56 -13.17
C SER A 175 -2.00 -15.96 -13.31
N PRO A 176 -1.53 -16.37 -14.50
CA PRO A 176 -0.97 -17.72 -14.73
C PRO A 176 0.16 -18.07 -13.77
N SER A 177 0.95 -17.08 -13.37
CA SER A 177 2.02 -17.26 -12.38
C SER A 177 1.51 -17.34 -10.93
N GLY A 178 0.35 -16.74 -10.63
CA GLY A 178 -0.34 -16.90 -9.34
C GLY A 178 -0.90 -18.32 -9.20
N SER A 179 -1.60 -18.81 -10.21
CA SER A 179 -2.18 -20.16 -10.22
C SER A 179 -1.12 -21.28 -10.19
N ALA A 180 0.02 -21.11 -10.87
CA ALA A 180 1.12 -22.06 -10.83
C ALA A 180 1.69 -22.25 -9.41
N LYS A 181 1.79 -21.19 -8.61
CA LYS A 181 2.24 -21.30 -7.22
C LYS A 181 1.32 -22.15 -6.33
N PHE A 182 0.02 -22.18 -6.64
CA PHE A 182 -0.94 -23.02 -5.91
C PHE A 182 -0.92 -24.48 -6.39
N SER A 183 -0.52 -24.72 -7.67
CA SER A 183 -0.42 -26.07 -8.22
C SER A 183 0.90 -26.78 -7.89
N ASP A 184 2.01 -26.03 -7.77
CA ASP A 184 3.35 -26.57 -7.56
C ASP A 184 3.72 -26.80 -6.08
N ASN A 185 2.85 -26.42 -5.14
CA ASN A 185 2.94 -26.81 -3.73
C ASN A 185 1.79 -27.79 -3.37
N PRO A 186 1.83 -29.06 -3.76
CA PRO A 186 1.06 -30.06 -3.07
C PRO A 186 1.64 -30.13 -1.66
N VAL A 187 0.85 -29.69 -0.67
CA VAL A 187 1.19 -29.85 0.76
C VAL A 187 1.33 -31.34 0.99
N SER A 188 2.55 -31.85 0.85
CA SER A 188 2.89 -33.21 1.31
C SER A 188 2.94 -33.13 2.84
N TYR A 189 1.85 -33.56 3.48
CA TYR A 189 1.82 -33.90 4.88
C TYR A 189 2.56 -35.20 5.13
#